data_d28080fd125d8cef85131502c22f6c02
#
_entry.id   d28080fd125d8cef85131502c22f6c02
#
_cell.length_a   1.000
_cell.length_b   1.000
_cell.length_c   1.000
_cell.angle_alpha   90.00
_cell.angle_beta   90.00
_cell.angle_gamma   90.00
#
_symmetry.space_group_name_H-M   'P 1'
#
loop_
_entity.id
_entity.type
_entity.pdbx_description
1 polymer ?
#
loop_
_entity_poly.entity_id
_entity_poly.type
_entity_poly.pdbx_seq_one_letter_code
_entity_poly.pdbx_strand_id
1 'polypeptide(L)'
;MEAKKVLDDIMRRFPNEPEYHQAVKEVLDTIEEEYNKHPEFDRAGLIERLCIPDRIIQFRVTWMDDKGQVQTNMGYRVQHNNAIGPYKGGIRFHSSVNQSILKFLAFEQTFKNALTTLPMGGGKGGSDFSPRGKSNAEVMRFCQAFMLELSRHIGPDTDVPAGDIGVGGREVGYMYGMYKKLTHEFTGTFTGKGREFGGSLIRPEATGYGNVYFLMEMLRTRGMDLQGKSVLISGSGNVAQYTAEKVLELGGKVLTMSDSDGYIYDPDGIDREKLDYIMELKNLYRGRIREYAEKYGCKYVPGAKPWFEKADIALPSATQNELNGEAARALVENGVIAVSEGANMPSTPEAIQIFQEAKILYAPGKAVNAGGVATSGLEMSQNAMHLSWSADEVDTKLHAIMHNIHEQCVKYGTEPNGYVNYVKGANIAGFMKVAKAMMAQGVV
;
A
#
# COMPACT_ATOMS: atom_id res chain seq x y z
N MET A 1 17.85 -1.01 23.55
CA MET A 1 16.46 -0.47 23.58
C MET A 1 15.56 -1.46 24.29
N GLU A 2 14.61 -0.97 25.08
CA GLU A 2 13.49 -1.74 25.63
C GLU A 2 12.21 -1.20 25.01
N ALA A 3 11.57 -1.97 24.14
CA ALA A 3 10.41 -1.53 23.33
C ALA A 3 9.30 -0.93 24.19
N LYS A 4 8.96 -1.58 25.32
CA LYS A 4 7.95 -1.10 26.25
C LYS A 4 8.26 0.29 26.78
N LYS A 5 9.50 0.54 27.18
CA LYS A 5 9.93 1.82 27.77
C LYS A 5 9.87 2.97 26.76
N VAL A 6 10.25 2.69 25.51
CA VAL A 6 10.13 3.66 24.41
C VAL A 6 8.66 3.96 24.15
N LEU A 7 7.81 2.94 24.08
CA LEU A 7 6.37 3.10 23.88
C LEU A 7 5.73 3.93 25.00
N ASP A 8 6.06 3.65 26.27
CA ASP A 8 5.55 4.40 27.43
C ASP A 8 5.92 5.89 27.36
N ASP A 9 7.15 6.20 26.88
CA ASP A 9 7.57 7.60 26.67
C ASP A 9 6.77 8.26 25.53
N ILE A 10 6.56 7.58 24.41
CA ILE A 10 5.74 8.08 23.30
C ILE A 10 4.30 8.32 23.74
N MET A 11 3.70 7.39 24.48
CA MET A 11 2.33 7.54 25.03
C MET A 11 2.21 8.74 25.97
N ARG A 12 3.22 8.96 26.80
CA ARG A 12 3.26 10.10 27.72
C ARG A 12 3.39 11.45 26.96
N ARG A 13 4.17 11.49 25.89
CA ARG A 13 4.39 12.71 25.09
C ARG A 13 3.22 13.03 24.17
N PHE A 14 2.51 12.02 23.70
CA PHE A 14 1.41 12.14 22.74
C PHE A 14 0.16 11.37 23.22
N PRO A 15 -0.47 11.79 24.35
CA PRO A 15 -1.45 10.96 25.06
C PRO A 15 -2.75 10.69 24.27
N ASN A 16 -3.06 11.48 23.24
CA ASN A 16 -4.33 11.41 22.50
C ASN A 16 -4.17 10.84 21.09
N GLU A 17 -3.20 9.94 20.89
CA GLU A 17 -2.86 9.39 19.57
C GLU A 17 -2.85 7.85 19.57
N PRO A 18 -4.00 7.18 19.84
CA PRO A 18 -4.04 5.73 20.04
C PRO A 18 -3.64 4.93 18.80
N GLU A 19 -4.00 5.39 17.60
CA GLU A 19 -3.62 4.72 16.36
C GLU A 19 -2.09 4.79 16.14
N TYR A 20 -1.49 5.91 16.51
CA TYR A 20 -0.04 6.07 16.42
C TYR A 20 0.69 5.20 17.46
N HIS A 21 0.17 5.10 18.68
CA HIS A 21 0.74 4.23 19.73
C HIS A 21 0.77 2.76 19.27
N GLN A 22 -0.31 2.29 18.66
CA GLN A 22 -0.40 0.93 18.14
C GLN A 22 0.65 0.68 17.06
N ALA A 23 0.78 1.58 16.09
CA ALA A 23 1.75 1.44 14.99
C ALA A 23 3.20 1.43 15.52
N VAL A 24 3.54 2.31 16.46
CA VAL A 24 4.85 2.34 17.11
C VAL A 24 5.11 1.03 17.84
N LYS A 25 4.13 0.53 18.62
CA LYS A 25 4.26 -0.75 19.33
C LYS A 25 4.59 -1.91 18.38
N GLU A 26 3.83 -2.05 17.32
CA GLU A 26 4.01 -3.15 16.35
C GLU A 26 5.41 -3.13 15.70
N VAL A 27 5.91 -1.95 15.37
CA VAL A 27 7.25 -1.82 14.81
C VAL A 27 8.31 -2.13 15.86
N LEU A 28 8.23 -1.52 17.05
CA LEU A 28 9.22 -1.70 18.12
C LEU A 28 9.33 -3.16 18.54
N ASP A 29 8.20 -3.86 18.73
CA ASP A 29 8.18 -5.29 19.10
C ASP A 29 8.88 -6.16 18.05
N THR A 30 8.80 -5.78 16.78
CA THR A 30 9.40 -6.54 15.69
C THR A 30 10.91 -6.27 15.52
N ILE A 31 11.37 -5.03 15.75
CA ILE A 31 12.76 -4.64 15.49
C ILE A 31 13.66 -4.76 16.73
N GLU A 32 13.13 -4.95 17.93
CA GLU A 32 13.86 -4.88 19.20
C GLU A 32 15.10 -5.78 19.22
N GLU A 33 14.96 -7.02 18.80
CA GLU A 33 16.06 -7.99 18.75
C GLU A 33 17.18 -7.50 17.81
N GLU A 34 16.84 -7.08 16.60
CA GLU A 34 17.82 -6.61 15.62
C GLU A 34 18.45 -5.27 16.05
N TYR A 35 17.64 -4.35 16.55
CA TYR A 35 18.12 -3.07 17.08
C TYR A 35 19.20 -3.25 18.17
N ASN A 36 18.98 -4.22 19.06
CA ASN A 36 19.89 -4.46 20.20
C ASN A 36 21.22 -5.08 19.81
N LYS A 37 21.38 -5.54 18.57
CA LYS A 37 22.68 -5.93 18.00
C LYS A 37 23.56 -4.73 17.62
N HIS A 38 23.00 -3.50 17.67
CA HIS A 38 23.60 -2.25 17.21
C HIS A 38 23.65 -1.21 18.34
N PRO A 39 24.58 -1.33 19.31
CA PRO A 39 24.67 -0.37 20.44
C PRO A 39 24.94 1.07 20.02
N GLU A 40 25.45 1.30 18.82
CA GLU A 40 25.63 2.62 18.23
C GLU A 40 24.31 3.35 17.98
N PHE A 41 23.20 2.64 17.79
CA PHE A 41 21.87 3.23 17.59
C PHE A 41 21.38 3.95 18.85
N ASP A 42 21.56 3.34 20.03
CA ASP A 42 21.21 3.99 21.31
C ASP A 42 22.03 5.26 21.55
N ARG A 43 23.36 5.21 21.25
CA ARG A 43 24.23 6.37 21.40
C ARG A 43 23.85 7.55 20.52
N ALA A 44 23.21 7.29 19.37
CA ALA A 44 22.72 8.31 18.45
C ALA A 44 21.27 8.77 18.74
N GLY A 45 20.61 8.24 19.76
CA GLY A 45 19.20 8.50 20.04
C GLY A 45 18.29 8.12 18.84
N LEU A 46 18.66 7.05 18.13
CA LEU A 46 18.04 6.73 16.85
C LEU A 46 16.53 6.48 16.97
N ILE A 47 16.14 5.72 18.00
CA ILE A 47 14.74 5.29 18.11
C ILE A 47 13.81 6.45 18.49
N GLU A 48 14.24 7.36 19.34
CA GLU A 48 13.48 8.55 19.70
C GLU A 48 13.29 9.47 18.49
N ARG A 49 14.34 9.66 17.69
CA ARG A 49 14.30 10.44 16.46
C ARG A 49 13.39 9.78 15.41
N LEU A 50 13.42 8.46 15.31
CA LEU A 50 12.59 7.71 14.37
C LEU A 50 11.09 7.74 14.74
N CYS A 51 10.77 7.72 16.03
CA CYS A 51 9.39 7.74 16.52
C CYS A 51 8.77 9.14 16.58
N ILE A 52 9.51 10.20 16.24
CA ILE A 52 8.99 11.56 16.21
C ILE A 52 9.08 12.07 14.77
N PRO A 53 7.95 12.50 14.17
CA PRO A 53 8.00 13.10 12.83
C PRO A 53 8.93 14.32 12.78
N ASP A 54 9.60 14.53 11.66
CA ASP A 54 10.40 15.74 11.45
C ASP A 54 9.55 17.01 11.60
N ARG A 55 8.31 16.97 11.06
CA ARG A 55 7.33 18.05 11.26
C ARG A 55 5.91 17.61 10.96
N ILE A 56 4.97 18.32 11.56
CA ILE A 56 3.55 18.22 11.28
C ILE A 56 3.05 19.63 10.91
N ILE A 57 2.41 19.74 9.76
CA ILE A 57 1.81 20.97 9.28
C ILE A 57 0.30 20.80 9.40
N GLN A 58 -0.35 21.69 10.16
CA GLN A 58 -1.79 21.70 10.35
C GLN A 58 -2.32 23.06 9.93
N PHE A 59 -3.38 23.10 9.15
CA PHE A 59 -3.94 24.34 8.63
C PHE A 59 -5.46 24.25 8.45
N ARG A 60 -6.08 25.42 8.45
CA ARG A 60 -7.50 25.57 8.13
C ARG A 60 -7.69 25.64 6.62
N VAL A 61 -8.68 24.91 6.11
CA VAL A 61 -9.11 24.98 4.71
C VAL A 61 -10.51 25.58 4.68
N THR A 62 -10.65 26.76 4.10
CA THR A 62 -11.93 27.45 3.95
C THR A 62 -12.33 27.45 2.48
N TRP A 63 -13.52 26.98 2.20
CA TRP A 63 -14.04 26.87 0.83
C TRP A 63 -15.57 27.13 0.80
N MET A 64 -16.10 27.26 -0.39
CA MET A 64 -17.54 27.59 -0.58
C MET A 64 -18.23 26.43 -1.32
N ASP A 65 -19.35 25.97 -0.80
CA ASP A 65 -20.14 24.92 -1.44
C ASP A 65 -20.98 25.46 -2.62
N ASP A 66 -21.73 24.61 -3.29
CA ASP A 66 -22.54 24.98 -4.45
C ASP A 66 -23.74 25.88 -4.09
N LYS A 67 -24.08 25.96 -2.79
CA LYS A 67 -25.13 26.84 -2.27
C LYS A 67 -24.58 28.21 -1.86
N GLY A 68 -23.28 28.45 -2.05
CA GLY A 68 -22.62 29.67 -1.62
C GLY A 68 -22.38 29.77 -0.12
N GLN A 69 -22.47 28.65 0.60
CA GLN A 69 -22.20 28.62 2.04
C GLN A 69 -20.71 28.34 2.29
N VAL A 70 -20.13 29.03 3.26
CA VAL A 70 -18.75 28.86 3.67
C VAL A 70 -18.62 27.60 4.50
N GLN A 71 -17.69 26.75 4.09
CA GLN A 71 -17.31 25.52 4.75
C GLN A 71 -15.88 25.63 5.30
N THR A 72 -15.62 24.95 6.40
CA THR A 72 -14.29 24.93 7.04
C THR A 72 -13.90 23.50 7.39
N ASN A 73 -12.72 23.10 6.95
CA ASN A 73 -12.11 21.81 7.23
C ASN A 73 -10.69 21.99 7.78
N MET A 74 -10.17 20.94 8.42
CA MET A 74 -8.78 20.85 8.84
C MET A 74 -7.95 20.15 7.76
N GLY A 75 -6.80 20.71 7.43
CA GLY A 75 -5.80 20.10 6.57
C GLY A 75 -4.55 19.73 7.34
N TYR A 76 -3.89 18.67 6.92
CA TYR A 76 -2.67 18.13 7.56
C TYR A 76 -1.68 17.64 6.53
N ARG A 77 -0.37 17.82 6.87
CA ARG A 77 0.73 17.08 6.25
C ARG A 77 1.72 16.66 7.31
N VAL A 78 1.93 15.37 7.47
CA VAL A 78 2.96 14.78 8.33
C VAL A 78 4.15 14.45 7.44
N GLN A 79 5.27 15.13 7.69
CA GLN A 79 6.58 14.85 7.11
C GLN A 79 7.36 14.06 8.15
N HIS A 80 7.34 12.72 8.01
CA HIS A 80 7.80 11.86 9.08
C HIS A 80 9.31 11.71 9.09
N ASN A 81 9.89 11.27 7.98
CA ASN A 81 11.32 11.01 7.87
C ASN A 81 11.77 11.12 6.41
N ASN A 82 12.85 11.83 6.15
CA ASN A 82 13.44 12.03 4.83
C ASN A 82 14.90 11.54 4.72
N ALA A 83 15.33 10.66 5.61
CA ALA A 83 16.70 10.16 5.60
C ALA A 83 17.10 9.42 4.30
N ILE A 84 16.11 8.82 3.61
CA ILE A 84 16.37 8.07 2.38
C ILE A 84 15.84 8.75 1.10
N GLY A 85 15.25 9.92 1.21
CA GLY A 85 14.70 10.67 0.07
C GLY A 85 13.59 11.63 0.47
N PRO A 86 13.00 12.36 -0.47
CA PRO A 86 11.89 13.26 -0.21
C PRO A 86 10.76 12.55 0.54
N TYR A 87 10.05 13.27 1.40
CA TYR A 87 8.85 12.74 2.02
C TYR A 87 7.88 12.28 0.94
N LYS A 88 7.33 11.08 1.07
CA LYS A 88 6.46 10.48 0.06
C LYS A 88 5.30 9.77 0.72
N GLY A 89 4.09 10.10 0.28
CA GLY A 89 2.88 9.42 0.74
C GLY A 89 1.61 10.16 0.33
N GLY A 90 0.49 9.43 0.35
CA GLY A 90 -0.80 9.90 -0.13
C GLY A 90 -1.44 11.01 0.69
N ILE A 91 -2.46 11.61 0.09
CA ILE A 91 -3.39 12.54 0.73
C ILE A 91 -4.74 11.81 0.84
N ARG A 92 -5.32 11.79 2.05
CA ARG A 92 -6.62 11.16 2.34
C ARG A 92 -7.68 12.22 2.59
N PHE A 93 -8.79 12.13 1.86
CA PHE A 93 -9.98 12.94 2.12
C PHE A 93 -11.09 12.05 2.65
N HIS A 94 -11.27 12.10 3.97
CA HIS A 94 -12.31 11.32 4.65
C HIS A 94 -12.64 11.96 5.99
N SER A 95 -13.90 11.90 6.40
CA SER A 95 -14.38 12.50 7.65
C SER A 95 -13.70 12.00 8.92
N SER A 96 -13.09 10.80 8.89
CA SER A 96 -12.36 10.25 10.02
C SER A 96 -10.91 10.75 10.16
N VAL A 97 -10.41 11.53 9.20
CA VAL A 97 -9.02 12.02 9.21
C VAL A 97 -8.76 12.90 10.43
N ASN A 98 -7.70 12.55 11.16
CA ASN A 98 -7.15 13.34 12.26
C ASN A 98 -5.62 13.19 12.29
N GLN A 99 -4.97 13.92 13.18
CA GLN A 99 -3.51 13.90 13.29
C GLN A 99 -2.96 12.52 13.65
N SER A 100 -3.56 11.80 14.58
CA SER A 100 -3.11 10.48 15.02
C SER A 100 -3.09 9.47 13.87
N ILE A 101 -4.18 9.43 13.06
CA ILE A 101 -4.28 8.57 11.88
C ILE A 101 -3.20 8.90 10.86
N LEU A 102 -3.00 10.17 10.53
CA LEU A 102 -2.01 10.57 9.54
C LEU A 102 -0.58 10.34 10.04
N LYS A 103 -0.34 10.50 11.32
CA LYS A 103 0.95 10.26 11.95
C LYS A 103 1.33 8.77 11.89
N PHE A 104 0.40 7.86 12.22
CA PHE A 104 0.67 6.44 12.09
C PHE A 104 0.89 6.02 10.63
N LEU A 105 0.08 6.53 9.71
CA LEU A 105 0.22 6.22 8.28
C LEU A 105 1.55 6.73 7.72
N ALA A 106 2.02 7.89 8.14
CA ALA A 106 3.31 8.43 7.72
C ALA A 106 4.49 7.62 8.29
N PHE A 107 4.38 7.17 9.53
CA PHE A 107 5.35 6.29 10.18
C PHE A 107 5.50 4.96 9.44
N GLU A 108 4.39 4.27 9.18
CA GLU A 108 4.39 3.03 8.41
C GLU A 108 4.87 3.22 6.97
N GLN A 109 4.49 4.35 6.34
CA GLN A 109 4.89 4.69 4.98
C GLN A 109 6.42 4.83 4.85
N THR A 110 7.08 5.31 5.89
CA THR A 110 8.55 5.42 5.93
C THR A 110 9.21 4.06 5.67
N PHE A 111 8.77 3.02 6.35
CA PHE A 111 9.33 1.67 6.20
C PHE A 111 8.89 0.99 4.91
N LYS A 112 7.66 1.19 4.50
CA LYS A 112 7.15 0.67 3.23
C LYS A 112 7.93 1.24 2.04
N ASN A 113 8.18 2.54 2.03
CA ASN A 113 8.96 3.19 0.97
C ASN A 113 10.42 2.71 0.99
N ALA A 114 10.99 2.49 2.17
CA ALA A 114 12.35 1.98 2.33
C ALA A 114 12.55 0.60 1.68
N LEU A 115 11.53 -0.26 1.71
CA LEU A 115 11.56 -1.58 1.07
C LEU A 115 11.72 -1.49 -0.44
N THR A 116 11.18 -0.47 -1.09
CA THR A 116 11.25 -0.32 -2.56
C THR A 116 12.66 -0.14 -3.09
N THR A 117 13.63 0.14 -2.23
CA THR A 117 15.01 0.54 -2.56
C THR A 117 15.13 1.89 -3.29
N LEU A 118 14.02 2.51 -3.63
CA LEU A 118 13.98 3.84 -4.24
C LEU A 118 14.21 4.95 -3.19
N PRO A 119 14.71 6.13 -3.61
CA PRO A 119 15.00 7.24 -2.71
C PRO A 119 13.71 8.00 -2.32
N MET A 120 12.92 7.42 -1.44
CA MET A 120 11.66 7.97 -0.96
C MET A 120 11.57 7.84 0.55
N GLY A 121 11.41 8.97 1.23
CA GLY A 121 11.11 9.05 2.66
C GLY A 121 9.64 8.75 2.96
N GLY A 122 9.18 9.08 4.16
CA GLY A 122 7.80 8.85 4.60
C GLY A 122 7.05 10.13 4.92
N GLY A 123 5.86 10.25 4.37
CA GLY A 123 4.93 11.34 4.68
C GLY A 123 3.48 10.91 4.45
N LYS A 124 2.55 11.66 5.02
CA LYS A 124 1.11 11.45 4.82
C LYS A 124 0.37 12.76 5.04
N GLY A 125 -0.66 12.99 4.23
CA GLY A 125 -1.50 14.16 4.38
C GLY A 125 -2.98 13.83 4.32
N GLY A 126 -3.80 14.82 4.56
CA GLY A 126 -5.23 14.64 4.45
C GLY A 126 -6.06 15.77 5.04
N SER A 127 -7.35 15.56 4.98
CA SER A 127 -8.36 16.46 5.55
C SER A 127 -9.57 15.64 6.00
N ASP A 128 -10.29 16.16 6.98
CA ASP A 128 -11.61 15.67 7.40
C ASP A 128 -12.72 15.98 6.37
N PHE A 129 -12.37 16.59 5.25
CA PHE A 129 -13.25 16.75 4.09
C PHE A 129 -13.57 15.39 3.45
N SER A 130 -14.85 15.15 3.13
CA SER A 130 -15.28 13.99 2.36
C SER A 130 -15.77 14.42 0.97
N PRO A 131 -15.19 13.90 -0.12
CA PRO A 131 -15.66 14.20 -1.49
C PRO A 131 -16.97 13.47 -1.81
N ARG A 132 -17.41 12.56 -0.96
CA ARG A 132 -18.62 11.77 -1.19
C ARG A 132 -19.85 12.66 -1.17
N GLY A 133 -20.65 12.57 -2.24
CA GLY A 133 -21.85 13.38 -2.39
C GLY A 133 -21.61 14.86 -2.77
N LYS A 134 -20.36 15.23 -3.07
CA LYS A 134 -19.97 16.56 -3.53
C LYS A 134 -19.94 16.63 -5.06
N SER A 135 -20.24 17.79 -5.61
CA SER A 135 -20.06 18.05 -7.05
C SER A 135 -18.59 18.13 -7.43
N ASN A 136 -18.27 17.97 -8.71
CA ASN A 136 -16.92 18.18 -9.21
C ASN A 136 -16.41 19.60 -8.93
N ALA A 137 -17.30 20.59 -9.01
CA ALA A 137 -16.98 21.99 -8.72
C ALA A 137 -16.63 22.20 -7.24
N GLU A 138 -17.38 21.58 -6.33
CA GLU A 138 -17.08 21.62 -4.89
C GLU A 138 -15.73 20.96 -4.58
N VAL A 139 -15.48 19.76 -5.13
CA VAL A 139 -14.21 19.06 -4.93
C VAL A 139 -13.03 19.86 -5.50
N MET A 140 -13.20 20.47 -6.66
CA MET A 140 -12.19 21.34 -7.26
C MET A 140 -11.88 22.55 -6.36
N ARG A 141 -12.91 23.26 -5.88
CA ARG A 141 -12.72 24.41 -4.97
C ARG A 141 -12.02 24.00 -3.68
N PHE A 142 -12.42 22.85 -3.11
CA PHE A 142 -11.76 22.33 -1.93
C PHE A 142 -10.28 22.03 -2.20
N CYS A 143 -9.95 21.29 -3.28
CA CYS A 143 -8.57 20.97 -3.65
C CYS A 143 -7.72 22.23 -3.84
N GLN A 144 -8.28 23.25 -4.46
CA GLN A 144 -7.60 24.55 -4.67
C GLN A 144 -7.33 25.26 -3.33
N ALA A 145 -8.33 25.30 -2.44
CA ALA A 145 -8.18 25.88 -1.10
C ALA A 145 -7.17 25.11 -0.24
N PHE A 146 -7.18 23.79 -0.30
CA PHE A 146 -6.21 22.92 0.38
C PHE A 146 -4.78 23.20 -0.11
N MET A 147 -4.60 23.38 -1.41
CA MET A 147 -3.29 23.66 -2.01
C MET A 147 -2.75 25.06 -1.72
N LEU A 148 -3.61 26.05 -1.46
CA LEU A 148 -3.15 27.37 -1.03
C LEU A 148 -2.26 27.31 0.20
N GLU A 149 -2.55 26.39 1.11
CA GLU A 149 -1.75 26.19 2.32
C GLU A 149 -0.63 25.17 2.10
N LEU A 150 -0.92 24.02 1.49
CA LEU A 150 0.02 22.92 1.36
C LEU A 150 1.18 23.22 0.40
N SER A 151 0.98 24.01 -0.65
CA SER A 151 1.95 24.23 -1.72
C SER A 151 3.33 24.73 -1.26
N ARG A 152 3.37 25.46 -0.13
CA ARG A 152 4.60 26.00 0.46
C ARG A 152 5.50 24.94 1.08
N HIS A 153 4.98 23.74 1.30
CA HIS A 153 5.63 22.70 2.09
C HIS A 153 5.98 21.47 1.27
N ILE A 154 5.62 21.44 0.00
CA ILE A 154 5.83 20.32 -0.90
C ILE A 154 6.64 20.73 -2.13
N GLY A 155 7.19 19.75 -2.82
CA GLY A 155 7.98 19.97 -4.02
C GLY A 155 8.63 18.65 -4.48
N PRO A 156 9.18 18.60 -5.70
CA PRO A 156 9.70 17.37 -6.30
C PRO A 156 10.86 16.74 -5.52
N ASP A 157 11.66 17.57 -4.82
CA ASP A 157 12.82 17.13 -4.06
C ASP A 157 12.64 17.29 -2.53
N THR A 158 11.46 17.73 -2.10
CA THR A 158 11.15 17.97 -0.68
C THR A 158 10.10 16.97 -0.17
N ASP A 159 8.92 17.01 -0.78
CA ASP A 159 7.77 16.21 -0.35
C ASP A 159 6.83 16.00 -1.54
N VAL A 160 6.62 14.75 -1.92
CA VAL A 160 5.84 14.37 -3.11
C VAL A 160 4.59 13.61 -2.68
N PRO A 161 3.42 14.28 -2.64
CA PRO A 161 2.14 13.65 -2.33
C PRO A 161 1.66 12.70 -3.43
N ALA A 162 0.66 11.91 -3.10
CA ALA A 162 -0.06 11.03 -4.02
C ALA A 162 -1.54 10.92 -3.63
N GLY A 163 -2.30 10.09 -4.33
CA GLY A 163 -3.65 9.72 -3.94
C GLY A 163 -3.70 8.72 -2.77
N ASP A 164 -4.84 8.67 -2.12
CA ASP A 164 -5.22 7.72 -1.07
C ASP A 164 -6.76 7.67 -1.00
N ILE A 165 -7.36 7.19 0.08
CA ILE A 165 -8.83 7.17 0.24
C ILE A 165 -9.42 8.57 -0.01
N GLY A 166 -10.40 8.65 -0.88
CA GLY A 166 -11.07 9.90 -1.26
C GLY A 166 -10.26 10.81 -2.18
N VAL A 167 -9.09 10.39 -2.62
CA VAL A 167 -8.22 11.14 -3.54
C VAL A 167 -7.77 10.23 -4.69
N GLY A 168 -8.44 10.35 -5.79
CA GLY A 168 -8.10 9.69 -7.06
C GLY A 168 -7.46 10.64 -8.06
N GLY A 169 -7.43 10.21 -9.33
CA GLY A 169 -6.84 10.98 -10.41
C GLY A 169 -7.47 12.37 -10.59
N ARG A 170 -8.77 12.50 -10.35
CA ARG A 170 -9.50 13.79 -10.39
C ARG A 170 -8.93 14.78 -9.36
N GLU A 171 -8.86 14.36 -8.11
CA GLU A 171 -8.37 15.19 -7.00
C GLU A 171 -6.89 15.53 -7.17
N VAL A 172 -6.07 14.55 -7.57
CA VAL A 172 -4.66 14.76 -7.89
C VAL A 172 -4.52 15.80 -9.01
N GLY A 173 -5.34 15.70 -10.04
CA GLY A 173 -5.35 16.67 -11.15
C GLY A 173 -5.68 18.09 -10.68
N TYR A 174 -6.73 18.24 -9.85
CA TYR A 174 -7.11 19.55 -9.32
C TYR A 174 -6.03 20.14 -8.40
N MET A 175 -5.42 19.33 -7.55
CA MET A 175 -4.33 19.77 -6.68
C MET A 175 -3.08 20.15 -7.47
N TYR A 176 -2.69 19.33 -8.44
CA TYR A 176 -1.52 19.60 -9.28
C TYR A 176 -1.70 20.86 -10.14
N GLY A 177 -2.90 21.07 -10.72
CA GLY A 177 -3.22 22.26 -11.48
C GLY A 177 -3.07 23.54 -10.65
N MET A 178 -3.52 23.51 -9.39
CA MET A 178 -3.34 24.63 -8.48
C MET A 178 -1.89 24.81 -8.04
N TYR A 179 -1.16 23.72 -7.73
CA TYR A 179 0.26 23.76 -7.40
C TYR A 179 1.07 24.46 -8.49
N LYS A 180 0.92 24.02 -9.71
CA LYS A 180 1.59 24.58 -10.89
C LYS A 180 1.24 26.08 -11.09
N LYS A 181 0.01 26.47 -10.79
CA LYS A 181 -0.45 27.86 -10.85
C LYS A 181 0.24 28.73 -9.81
N LEU A 182 0.40 28.23 -8.59
CA LEU A 182 0.98 28.95 -7.46
C LEU A 182 2.51 29.07 -7.56
N THR A 183 3.18 28.02 -8.02
CA THR A 183 4.65 27.95 -8.09
C THR A 183 5.24 28.46 -9.39
N HIS A 184 4.44 28.54 -10.45
CA HIS A 184 4.89 28.76 -11.84
C HIS A 184 5.86 27.69 -12.37
N GLU A 185 5.81 26.49 -11.80
CA GLU A 185 6.70 25.37 -12.14
C GLU A 185 5.89 24.17 -12.57
N PHE A 186 6.40 23.46 -13.59
CA PHE A 186 5.90 22.16 -14.02
C PHE A 186 6.88 21.08 -13.59
N THR A 187 6.69 20.53 -12.39
CA THR A 187 7.62 19.59 -11.76
C THR A 187 6.94 18.26 -11.41
N GLY A 188 7.75 17.29 -10.99
CA GLY A 188 7.28 15.99 -10.49
C GLY A 188 6.71 16.00 -9.08
N THR A 189 6.06 17.07 -8.68
CA THR A 189 5.31 17.14 -7.42
C THR A 189 3.96 16.47 -7.62
N PHE A 190 3.59 15.55 -6.80
CA PHE A 190 2.51 14.57 -6.97
C PHE A 190 2.85 13.38 -7.86
N THR A 191 2.38 12.22 -7.46
CA THR A 191 2.28 11.01 -8.28
C THR A 191 0.83 10.55 -8.37
N GLY A 192 0.54 9.67 -9.34
CA GLY A 192 -0.83 9.33 -9.71
C GLY A 192 -1.48 10.38 -10.61
N LYS A 193 -0.63 11.17 -11.30
CA LYS A 193 -1.10 12.16 -12.29
C LYS A 193 -1.66 11.47 -13.54
N GLY A 194 -2.51 12.18 -14.26
CA GLY A 194 -2.91 11.78 -15.62
C GLY A 194 -1.71 11.68 -16.56
N ARG A 195 -1.81 10.83 -17.55
CA ARG A 195 -0.74 10.64 -18.56
C ARG A 195 -0.43 11.91 -19.32
N GLU A 196 -1.43 12.77 -19.48
CA GLU A 196 -1.35 14.03 -20.19
C GLU A 196 -0.41 15.05 -19.52
N PHE A 197 -0.10 14.85 -18.25
CA PHE A 197 0.74 15.78 -17.47
C PHE A 197 1.74 15.09 -16.54
N GLY A 198 2.32 13.98 -17.01
CA GLY A 198 3.47 13.34 -16.38
C GLY A 198 3.18 12.08 -15.56
N GLY A 199 2.00 11.50 -15.69
CA GLY A 199 1.66 10.20 -15.11
C GLY A 199 2.39 9.05 -15.77
N SER A 200 2.66 7.99 -15.01
CA SER A 200 3.34 6.78 -15.49
C SER A 200 2.36 5.75 -16.04
N LEU A 201 2.79 5.01 -17.06
CA LEU A 201 2.19 3.73 -17.45
C LEU A 201 2.39 2.69 -16.33
N ILE A 202 1.63 1.61 -16.38
CA ILE A 202 1.64 0.50 -15.39
C ILE A 202 1.20 0.91 -13.98
N ARG A 203 0.83 2.17 -13.73
CA ARG A 203 0.41 2.58 -12.39
C ARG A 203 -0.88 1.89 -11.92
N PRO A 204 -1.94 1.75 -12.75
CA PRO A 204 -3.13 0.97 -12.38
C PRO A 204 -2.83 -0.50 -12.10
N GLU A 205 -1.94 -1.10 -12.87
CA GLU A 205 -1.58 -2.53 -12.82
C GLU A 205 -0.62 -2.83 -11.65
N ALA A 206 0.15 -1.86 -11.23
CA ALA A 206 1.37 -2.05 -10.43
C ALA A 206 1.18 -2.82 -9.12
N THR A 207 0.10 -2.60 -8.39
CA THR A 207 -0.14 -3.28 -7.12
C THR A 207 -0.44 -4.76 -7.36
N GLY A 208 -1.32 -5.06 -8.31
CA GLY A 208 -1.67 -6.43 -8.68
C GLY A 208 -0.48 -7.19 -9.29
N TYR A 209 0.22 -6.58 -10.22
CA TYR A 209 1.41 -7.16 -10.84
C TYR A 209 2.52 -7.40 -9.81
N GLY A 210 2.77 -6.42 -8.95
CA GLY A 210 3.77 -6.55 -7.88
C GLY A 210 3.48 -7.68 -6.91
N ASN A 211 2.19 -7.88 -6.55
CA ASN A 211 1.76 -9.02 -5.75
C ASN A 211 2.18 -10.35 -6.39
N VAL A 212 1.91 -10.52 -7.68
CA VAL A 212 2.21 -11.76 -8.38
C VAL A 212 3.73 -11.95 -8.58
N TYR A 213 4.47 -10.88 -8.86
CA TYR A 213 5.94 -10.94 -8.93
C TYR A 213 6.56 -11.39 -7.61
N PHE A 214 6.08 -10.85 -6.49
CA PHE A 214 6.55 -11.28 -5.17
C PHE A 214 6.17 -12.75 -4.88
N LEU A 215 4.96 -13.16 -5.22
CA LEU A 215 4.52 -14.56 -5.12
C LEU A 215 5.44 -15.51 -5.91
N MET A 216 5.83 -15.13 -7.13
CA MET A 216 6.75 -15.92 -7.94
C MET A 216 8.10 -16.13 -7.24
N GLU A 217 8.64 -15.07 -6.63
CA GLU A 217 9.89 -15.18 -5.87
C GLU A 217 9.74 -16.10 -4.65
N MET A 218 8.61 -16.02 -3.94
CA MET A 218 8.32 -16.94 -2.83
C MET A 218 8.26 -18.39 -3.29
N LEU A 219 7.55 -18.68 -4.37
CA LEU A 219 7.44 -20.03 -4.92
C LEU A 219 8.81 -20.59 -5.33
N ARG A 220 9.67 -19.76 -5.93
CA ARG A 220 11.05 -20.14 -6.32
C ARG A 220 11.89 -20.57 -5.14
N THR A 221 11.69 -20.03 -3.92
CA THR A 221 12.43 -20.48 -2.73
C THR A 221 12.20 -21.95 -2.40
N ARG A 222 11.12 -22.54 -2.91
CA ARG A 222 10.78 -23.96 -2.76
C ARG A 222 10.84 -24.73 -4.08
N GLY A 223 11.51 -24.20 -5.11
CA GLY A 223 11.63 -24.83 -6.42
C GLY A 223 10.29 -24.98 -7.16
N MET A 224 9.32 -24.12 -6.87
CA MET A 224 8.00 -24.13 -7.49
C MET A 224 7.81 -22.90 -8.40
N ASP A 225 6.83 -22.99 -9.27
CA ASP A 225 6.34 -21.89 -10.10
C ASP A 225 4.79 -21.79 -10.04
N LEU A 226 4.23 -20.84 -10.76
CA LEU A 226 2.79 -20.60 -10.80
C LEU A 226 2.07 -21.44 -11.86
N GLN A 227 2.80 -22.05 -12.80
CA GLN A 227 2.21 -22.80 -13.91
C GLN A 227 1.29 -23.91 -13.39
N GLY A 228 0.02 -23.88 -13.82
CA GLY A 228 -0.99 -24.87 -13.47
C GLY A 228 -1.51 -24.80 -12.03
N LYS A 229 -1.05 -23.84 -11.21
CA LYS A 229 -1.54 -23.67 -9.83
C LYS A 229 -2.92 -23.05 -9.82
N SER A 230 -3.79 -23.55 -8.94
CA SER A 230 -5.10 -22.99 -8.68
C SER A 230 -5.01 -21.84 -7.67
N VAL A 231 -5.73 -20.75 -7.94
CA VAL A 231 -5.62 -19.49 -7.22
C VAL A 231 -6.99 -18.97 -6.79
N LEU A 232 -7.14 -18.66 -5.49
CA LEU A 232 -8.28 -17.92 -4.96
C LEU A 232 -7.89 -16.43 -4.87
N ILE A 233 -8.73 -15.58 -5.43
CA ILE A 233 -8.60 -14.11 -5.35
C ILE A 233 -9.88 -13.57 -4.72
N SER A 234 -9.75 -12.67 -3.75
CA SER A 234 -10.86 -11.85 -3.26
C SER A 234 -10.85 -10.47 -3.90
N GLY A 235 -12.02 -9.85 -3.93
CA GLY A 235 -12.20 -8.56 -4.59
C GLY A 235 -12.48 -8.70 -6.08
N SER A 236 -12.87 -7.60 -6.67
CA SER A 236 -13.09 -7.40 -8.11
C SER A 236 -12.77 -5.98 -8.54
N GLY A 237 -12.08 -5.23 -7.69
CA GLY A 237 -11.54 -3.92 -7.98
C GLY A 237 -10.17 -3.99 -8.66
N ASN A 238 -9.50 -2.84 -8.73
CA ASN A 238 -8.25 -2.66 -9.47
C ASN A 238 -7.16 -3.69 -9.09
N VAL A 239 -6.89 -3.87 -7.80
CA VAL A 239 -5.86 -4.82 -7.34
C VAL A 239 -6.20 -6.25 -7.74
N ALA A 240 -7.44 -6.68 -7.51
CA ALA A 240 -7.89 -8.03 -7.85
C ALA A 240 -7.86 -8.29 -9.36
N GLN A 241 -8.32 -7.34 -10.18
CA GLN A 241 -8.33 -7.46 -11.64
C GLN A 241 -6.93 -7.67 -12.20
N TYR A 242 -5.97 -6.84 -11.82
CA TYR A 242 -4.60 -6.94 -12.32
C TYR A 242 -3.78 -8.06 -11.67
N THR A 243 -4.11 -8.46 -10.45
CA THR A 243 -3.61 -9.72 -9.87
C THR A 243 -4.05 -10.91 -10.72
N ALA A 244 -5.34 -11.00 -11.06
CA ALA A 244 -5.87 -12.05 -11.91
C ALA A 244 -5.22 -12.05 -13.31
N GLU A 245 -5.09 -10.88 -13.93
CA GLU A 245 -4.44 -10.73 -15.24
C GLU A 245 -3.02 -11.30 -15.24
N LYS A 246 -2.20 -10.93 -14.26
CA LYS A 246 -0.82 -11.40 -14.19
C LYS A 246 -0.72 -12.89 -13.82
N VAL A 247 -1.62 -13.40 -12.98
CA VAL A 247 -1.71 -14.85 -12.72
C VAL A 247 -1.99 -15.63 -14.00
N LEU A 248 -2.92 -15.17 -14.83
CA LEU A 248 -3.23 -15.80 -16.11
C LEU A 248 -2.04 -15.77 -17.08
N GLU A 249 -1.36 -14.64 -17.20
CA GLU A 249 -0.17 -14.50 -18.06
C GLU A 249 0.93 -15.49 -17.66
N LEU A 250 1.08 -15.78 -16.38
CA LEU A 250 2.10 -16.70 -15.85
C LEU A 250 1.62 -18.14 -15.70
N GLY A 251 0.48 -18.47 -16.30
CA GLY A 251 -0.03 -19.83 -16.40
C GLY A 251 -0.77 -20.37 -15.18
N GLY A 252 -1.10 -19.52 -14.22
CA GLY A 252 -1.97 -19.88 -13.09
C GLY A 252 -3.43 -19.93 -13.49
N LYS A 253 -4.24 -20.61 -12.67
CA LYS A 253 -5.67 -20.78 -12.87
C LYS A 253 -6.46 -20.04 -11.79
N VAL A 254 -7.14 -18.95 -12.16
CA VAL A 254 -7.97 -18.14 -11.24
C VAL A 254 -9.34 -18.79 -11.09
N LEU A 255 -9.71 -19.17 -9.86
CA LEU A 255 -10.97 -19.84 -9.57
C LEU A 255 -12.05 -18.93 -9.02
N THR A 256 -11.67 -17.83 -8.34
CA THR A 256 -12.60 -16.97 -7.61
C THR A 256 -12.31 -15.50 -7.82
N MET A 257 -13.36 -14.70 -7.77
CA MET A 257 -13.34 -13.27 -7.49
C MET A 257 -14.54 -12.92 -6.62
N SER A 258 -14.52 -11.81 -5.92
CA SER A 258 -15.57 -11.43 -4.98
C SER A 258 -15.87 -9.94 -4.99
N ASP A 259 -17.01 -9.58 -4.42
CA ASP A 259 -17.32 -8.20 -4.02
C ASP A 259 -17.98 -8.19 -2.62
N SER A 260 -18.62 -7.06 -2.25
CA SER A 260 -19.27 -6.95 -0.93
C SER A 260 -20.45 -7.89 -0.75
N ASP A 261 -21.05 -8.36 -1.84
CA ASP A 261 -22.28 -9.17 -1.81
C ASP A 261 -21.99 -10.68 -1.78
N GLY A 262 -20.78 -11.09 -2.15
CA GLY A 262 -20.41 -12.51 -2.18
C GLY A 262 -19.25 -12.82 -3.13
N TYR A 263 -19.06 -14.09 -3.45
CA TYR A 263 -18.02 -14.53 -4.39
C TYR A 263 -18.53 -15.49 -5.44
N ILE A 264 -17.84 -15.52 -6.57
CA ILE A 264 -17.99 -16.55 -7.60
C ILE A 264 -16.90 -17.61 -7.46
N TYR A 265 -17.24 -18.85 -7.75
CA TYR A 265 -16.31 -19.96 -7.91
C TYR A 265 -16.53 -20.61 -9.26
N ASP A 266 -15.55 -20.50 -10.14
CA ASP A 266 -15.55 -21.07 -11.47
C ASP A 266 -14.51 -22.21 -11.56
N PRO A 267 -14.91 -23.49 -11.48
CA PRO A 267 -13.97 -24.61 -11.48
C PRO A 267 -13.24 -24.76 -12.82
N ASP A 268 -13.80 -24.24 -13.91
CA ASP A 268 -13.14 -24.22 -15.22
C ASP A 268 -12.08 -23.13 -15.34
N GLY A 269 -12.08 -22.19 -14.39
CA GLY A 269 -11.19 -21.04 -14.32
C GLY A 269 -11.73 -19.80 -15.05
N ILE A 270 -11.34 -18.65 -14.52
CA ILE A 270 -11.57 -17.35 -15.14
C ILE A 270 -10.43 -17.15 -16.14
N ASP A 271 -10.72 -17.28 -17.43
CA ASP A 271 -9.79 -17.01 -18.51
C ASP A 271 -9.74 -15.52 -18.89
N ARG A 272 -9.01 -15.17 -19.94
CA ARG A 272 -8.87 -13.77 -20.38
C ARG A 272 -10.20 -13.14 -20.76
N GLU A 273 -11.03 -13.86 -21.54
CA GLU A 273 -12.34 -13.34 -21.98
C GLU A 273 -13.27 -13.08 -20.79
N LYS A 274 -13.30 -14.03 -19.86
CA LYS A 274 -14.08 -13.92 -18.63
C LYS A 274 -13.58 -12.79 -17.72
N LEU A 275 -12.27 -12.58 -17.65
CA LEU A 275 -11.69 -11.46 -16.90
C LEU A 275 -12.02 -10.12 -17.56
N ASP A 276 -11.96 -10.02 -18.88
CA ASP A 276 -12.35 -8.80 -19.61
C ASP A 276 -13.83 -8.46 -19.34
N TYR A 277 -14.71 -9.48 -19.28
CA TYR A 277 -16.10 -9.28 -18.88
C TYR A 277 -16.20 -8.72 -17.44
N ILE A 278 -15.44 -9.26 -16.48
CA ILE A 278 -15.44 -8.74 -15.11
C ILE A 278 -14.97 -7.29 -15.08
N MET A 279 -13.90 -6.96 -15.81
CA MET A 279 -13.38 -5.61 -15.89
C MET A 279 -14.42 -4.63 -16.45
N GLU A 280 -15.10 -4.99 -17.52
CA GLU A 280 -16.17 -4.20 -18.09
C GLU A 280 -17.35 -4.05 -17.11
N LEU A 281 -17.80 -5.16 -16.52
CA LEU A 281 -18.86 -5.18 -15.53
C LEU A 281 -18.58 -4.24 -14.35
N LYS A 282 -17.38 -4.28 -13.80
CA LYS A 282 -17.02 -3.50 -12.61
C LYS A 282 -16.66 -2.06 -12.92
N ASN A 283 -15.90 -1.82 -13.99
CA ASN A 283 -15.32 -0.51 -14.27
C ASN A 283 -16.28 0.39 -15.07
N LEU A 284 -17.05 -0.19 -15.97
CA LEU A 284 -17.98 0.57 -16.82
C LEU A 284 -19.41 0.56 -16.24
N TYR A 285 -19.94 -0.62 -15.97
CA TYR A 285 -21.35 -0.77 -15.54
C TYR A 285 -21.55 -0.71 -14.02
N ARG A 286 -20.45 -0.79 -13.22
CA ARG A 286 -20.51 -0.87 -11.75
C ARG A 286 -21.43 -1.95 -11.22
N GLY A 287 -21.52 -3.05 -11.97
CA GLY A 287 -22.33 -4.22 -11.67
C GLY A 287 -21.80 -5.07 -10.51
N ARG A 288 -22.49 -6.17 -10.24
CA ARG A 288 -22.15 -7.09 -9.15
C ARG A 288 -21.54 -8.38 -9.69
N ILE A 289 -20.63 -8.98 -8.93
CA ILE A 289 -19.92 -10.18 -9.38
C ILE A 289 -20.86 -11.37 -9.63
N ARG A 290 -22.04 -11.41 -9.00
CA ARG A 290 -23.06 -12.46 -9.26
C ARG A 290 -23.48 -12.52 -10.72
N GLU A 291 -23.47 -11.40 -11.45
CA GLU A 291 -23.82 -11.33 -12.87
C GLU A 291 -22.88 -12.17 -13.74
N TYR A 292 -21.62 -12.35 -13.31
CA TYR A 292 -20.72 -13.31 -13.92
C TYR A 292 -21.23 -14.74 -13.78
N ALA A 293 -21.68 -15.14 -12.57
CA ALA A 293 -22.20 -16.48 -12.33
C ALA A 293 -23.49 -16.77 -13.15
N GLU A 294 -24.32 -15.76 -13.29
CA GLU A 294 -25.52 -15.82 -14.13
C GLU A 294 -25.15 -16.02 -15.61
N LYS A 295 -24.14 -15.33 -16.11
CA LYS A 295 -23.70 -15.41 -17.50
C LYS A 295 -22.97 -16.71 -17.82
N TYR A 296 -22.07 -17.17 -16.97
CA TYR A 296 -21.21 -18.32 -17.23
C TYR A 296 -21.64 -19.62 -16.54
N GLY A 297 -22.71 -19.59 -15.76
CA GLY A 297 -23.29 -20.78 -15.13
C GLY A 297 -22.45 -21.41 -14.03
N CYS A 298 -21.67 -20.61 -13.32
CA CYS A 298 -20.83 -21.07 -12.22
C CYS A 298 -21.47 -20.80 -10.83
N LYS A 299 -20.83 -21.32 -9.77
CA LYS A 299 -21.29 -21.17 -8.39
C LYS A 299 -21.18 -19.70 -7.94
N TYR A 300 -22.23 -19.19 -7.30
CA TYR A 300 -22.22 -17.93 -6.56
C TYR A 300 -22.60 -18.18 -5.10
N VAL A 301 -21.84 -17.61 -4.18
CA VAL A 301 -22.10 -17.76 -2.74
C VAL A 301 -22.31 -16.36 -2.15
N PRO A 302 -23.55 -15.99 -1.81
CA PRO A 302 -23.86 -14.69 -1.25
C PRO A 302 -23.31 -14.52 0.19
N GLY A 303 -22.86 -13.33 0.53
CA GLY A 303 -22.45 -12.96 1.89
C GLY A 303 -21.19 -13.64 2.40
N ALA A 304 -20.44 -14.32 1.56
CA ALA A 304 -19.27 -15.10 1.96
C ALA A 304 -17.99 -14.66 1.22
N LYS A 305 -16.85 -15.13 1.72
CA LYS A 305 -15.52 -14.97 1.13
C LYS A 305 -15.00 -16.32 0.61
N PRO A 306 -14.09 -16.35 -0.37
CA PRO A 306 -13.72 -17.57 -1.09
C PRO A 306 -12.78 -18.52 -0.32
N TRP A 307 -12.43 -18.24 0.91
CA TRP A 307 -11.33 -18.88 1.63
C TRP A 307 -11.59 -20.35 2.03
N PHE A 308 -12.82 -20.83 1.90
CA PHE A 308 -13.19 -22.21 2.17
C PHE A 308 -13.14 -23.12 0.94
N GLU A 309 -12.90 -22.55 -0.24
CA GLU A 309 -12.69 -23.33 -1.46
C GLU A 309 -11.26 -23.87 -1.51
N LYS A 310 -11.08 -25.05 -2.10
CA LYS A 310 -9.78 -25.70 -2.22
C LYS A 310 -8.97 -25.08 -3.36
N ALA A 311 -7.74 -24.67 -3.07
CA ALA A 311 -6.79 -24.18 -4.06
C ALA A 311 -5.36 -24.24 -3.54
N ASP A 312 -4.38 -24.08 -4.44
CA ASP A 312 -2.96 -24.05 -4.09
C ASP A 312 -2.54 -22.73 -3.47
N ILE A 313 -3.12 -21.61 -3.91
CA ILE A 313 -2.67 -20.26 -3.58
C ILE A 313 -3.88 -19.38 -3.23
N ALA A 314 -3.72 -18.49 -2.25
CA ALA A 314 -4.71 -17.48 -1.88
C ALA A 314 -4.10 -16.07 -1.96
N LEU A 315 -4.75 -15.17 -2.71
CA LEU A 315 -4.34 -13.79 -2.94
C LEU A 315 -5.42 -12.80 -2.46
N PRO A 316 -5.47 -12.49 -1.16
CA PRO A 316 -6.43 -11.53 -0.63
C PRO A 316 -6.20 -10.13 -1.24
N SER A 317 -7.18 -9.62 -1.99
CA SER A 317 -7.05 -8.40 -2.79
C SER A 317 -8.24 -7.44 -2.65
N ALA A 318 -9.02 -7.58 -1.57
CA ALA A 318 -10.23 -6.78 -1.34
C ALA A 318 -10.07 -5.80 -0.16
N THR A 319 -10.31 -6.27 1.06
CA THR A 319 -10.45 -5.38 2.22
C THR A 319 -9.66 -5.83 3.44
N GLN A 320 -9.45 -4.90 4.35
CA GLN A 320 -8.84 -5.17 5.64
C GLN A 320 -9.66 -6.20 6.44
N ASN A 321 -8.97 -7.09 7.16
CA ASN A 321 -9.55 -8.11 8.05
C ASN A 321 -10.54 -9.06 7.39
N GLU A 322 -10.46 -9.27 6.09
CA GLU A 322 -11.36 -10.18 5.35
C GLU A 322 -11.03 -11.66 5.55
N LEU A 323 -9.85 -11.99 6.03
CA LEU A 323 -9.36 -13.35 6.25
C LEU A 323 -9.04 -13.55 7.73
N ASN A 324 -9.95 -14.21 8.43
CA ASN A 324 -9.85 -14.47 9.88
C ASN A 324 -9.20 -15.82 10.17
N GLY A 325 -9.09 -16.18 11.46
CA GLY A 325 -8.47 -17.44 11.88
C GLY A 325 -9.21 -18.69 11.38
N GLU A 326 -10.54 -18.68 11.30
CA GLU A 326 -11.31 -19.79 10.76
C GLU A 326 -11.01 -20.01 9.27
N ALA A 327 -11.00 -18.95 8.49
CA ALA A 327 -10.62 -18.98 7.08
C ALA A 327 -9.18 -19.46 6.88
N ALA A 328 -8.25 -19.00 7.72
CA ALA A 328 -6.85 -19.42 7.66
C ALA A 328 -6.70 -20.93 7.94
N ARG A 329 -7.38 -21.46 8.95
CA ARG A 329 -7.41 -22.91 9.22
C ARG A 329 -7.94 -23.69 8.02
N ALA A 330 -9.07 -23.25 7.43
CA ALA A 330 -9.64 -23.88 6.25
C ALA A 330 -8.66 -23.91 5.07
N LEU A 331 -7.98 -22.80 4.79
CA LEU A 331 -6.95 -22.72 3.73
C LEU A 331 -5.81 -23.71 3.96
N VAL A 332 -5.29 -23.78 5.20
CA VAL A 332 -4.21 -24.70 5.55
C VAL A 332 -4.67 -26.17 5.44
N GLU A 333 -5.85 -26.50 5.95
CA GLU A 333 -6.44 -27.84 5.85
C GLU A 333 -6.68 -28.26 4.40
N ASN A 334 -7.07 -27.33 3.54
CA ASN A 334 -7.25 -27.54 2.10
C ASN A 334 -5.92 -27.61 1.32
N GLY A 335 -4.77 -27.44 2.00
CA GLY A 335 -3.46 -27.63 1.40
C GLY A 335 -2.90 -26.41 0.68
N VAL A 336 -3.31 -25.19 1.06
CA VAL A 336 -2.72 -23.96 0.51
C VAL A 336 -1.20 -23.93 0.75
N ILE A 337 -0.44 -23.58 -0.28
CA ILE A 337 1.03 -23.51 -0.21
C ILE A 337 1.55 -22.09 -0.03
N ALA A 338 0.78 -21.10 -0.49
CA ALA A 338 1.16 -19.69 -0.42
C ALA A 338 -0.05 -18.78 -0.21
N VAL A 339 0.16 -17.74 0.61
CA VAL A 339 -0.76 -16.60 0.79
C VAL A 339 0.03 -15.32 0.57
N SER A 340 -0.40 -14.49 -0.38
CA SER A 340 0.26 -13.22 -0.73
C SER A 340 -0.76 -12.07 -0.76
N GLU A 341 -0.56 -11.08 0.10
CA GLU A 341 -1.55 -10.04 0.39
C GLU A 341 -1.47 -8.86 -0.56
N GLY A 342 -2.37 -8.80 -1.55
CA GLY A 342 -2.53 -7.61 -2.41
C GLY A 342 -3.19 -6.42 -1.70
N ALA A 343 -4.13 -6.69 -0.82
CA ALA A 343 -4.80 -5.68 0.00
C ALA A 343 -3.93 -5.21 1.18
N ASN A 344 -4.34 -4.12 1.83
CA ASN A 344 -3.73 -3.68 3.09
C ASN A 344 -4.34 -4.47 4.25
N MET A 345 -3.50 -5.20 5.00
CA MET A 345 -3.86 -5.95 6.21
C MET A 345 -5.11 -6.83 6.06
N PRO A 346 -5.22 -7.67 5.02
CA PRO A 346 -6.42 -8.48 4.82
C PRO A 346 -6.54 -9.63 5.82
N SER A 347 -5.42 -10.15 6.32
CA SER A 347 -5.38 -11.21 7.33
C SER A 347 -5.37 -10.66 8.75
N THR A 348 -6.19 -11.24 9.61
CA THR A 348 -6.16 -10.92 11.05
C THR A 348 -4.87 -11.44 11.71
N PRO A 349 -4.45 -10.91 12.88
CA PRO A 349 -3.28 -11.42 13.60
C PRO A 349 -3.36 -12.93 13.87
N GLU A 350 -4.53 -13.46 14.21
CA GLU A 350 -4.75 -14.90 14.39
C GLU A 350 -4.49 -15.68 13.09
N ALA A 351 -4.97 -15.18 11.96
CA ALA A 351 -4.75 -15.81 10.66
C ALA A 351 -3.25 -15.85 10.31
N ILE A 352 -2.54 -14.75 10.52
CA ILE A 352 -1.09 -14.67 10.30
C ILE A 352 -0.34 -15.70 11.14
N GLN A 353 -0.69 -15.83 12.42
CA GLN A 353 -0.10 -16.81 13.31
C GLN A 353 -0.32 -18.25 12.78
N ILE A 354 -1.53 -18.58 12.34
CA ILE A 354 -1.86 -19.90 11.78
C ILE A 354 -0.98 -20.20 10.55
N PHE A 355 -0.83 -19.25 9.63
CA PHE A 355 0.02 -19.41 8.45
C PHE A 355 1.50 -19.63 8.80
N GLN A 356 2.01 -18.89 9.79
CA GLN A 356 3.39 -19.02 10.24
C GLN A 356 3.64 -20.34 10.98
N GLU A 357 2.71 -20.80 11.81
CA GLU A 357 2.78 -22.10 12.49
C GLU A 357 2.73 -23.27 11.49
N ALA A 358 1.89 -23.15 10.47
CA ALA A 358 1.82 -24.13 9.37
C ALA A 358 3.03 -24.08 8.42
N LYS A 359 3.93 -23.10 8.57
CA LYS A 359 5.13 -22.91 7.74
C LYS A 359 4.82 -22.81 6.23
N ILE A 360 3.67 -22.27 5.86
CA ILE A 360 3.36 -21.95 4.47
C ILE A 360 4.10 -20.67 4.04
N LEU A 361 4.16 -20.43 2.75
CA LEU A 361 4.69 -19.18 2.20
C LEU A 361 3.65 -18.08 2.45
N TYR A 362 3.89 -17.25 3.44
CA TYR A 362 3.01 -16.12 3.77
C TYR A 362 3.77 -14.79 3.69
N ALA A 363 3.26 -13.84 2.91
CA ALA A 363 3.83 -12.52 2.78
C ALA A 363 2.82 -11.39 3.07
N PRO A 364 3.21 -10.40 3.91
CA PRO A 364 2.35 -9.32 4.33
C PRO A 364 2.17 -8.26 3.24
N GLY A 365 1.01 -7.58 3.25
CA GLY A 365 0.69 -6.54 2.30
C GLY A 365 1.74 -5.45 2.15
N LYS A 366 2.38 -5.02 3.23
CA LYS A 366 3.41 -3.96 3.19
C LYS A 366 4.60 -4.26 2.27
N ALA A 367 4.96 -5.52 2.10
CA ALA A 367 5.99 -5.94 1.14
C ALA A 367 5.38 -6.19 -0.24
N VAL A 368 4.31 -6.95 -0.27
CA VAL A 368 3.68 -7.47 -1.49
C VAL A 368 3.01 -6.37 -2.32
N ASN A 369 2.27 -5.47 -1.69
CA ASN A 369 1.56 -4.39 -2.40
C ASN A 369 2.40 -3.13 -2.62
N ALA A 370 3.69 -3.19 -2.34
CA ALA A 370 4.63 -2.09 -2.57
C ALA A 370 4.81 -1.72 -4.04
N GLY A 371 4.32 -2.56 -4.98
CA GLY A 371 4.34 -2.26 -6.42
C GLY A 371 3.70 -0.92 -6.78
N GLY A 372 2.60 -0.57 -6.11
CA GLY A 372 1.96 0.72 -6.31
C GLY A 372 2.84 1.91 -5.97
N VAL A 373 3.49 1.91 -4.81
CA VAL A 373 4.41 2.99 -4.40
C VAL A 373 5.73 2.93 -5.16
N ALA A 374 6.20 1.74 -5.54
CA ALA A 374 7.37 1.58 -6.39
C ALA A 374 7.15 2.27 -7.76
N THR A 375 6.01 2.04 -8.40
CA THR A 375 5.68 2.71 -9.67
C THR A 375 5.48 4.22 -9.48
N SER A 376 4.98 4.67 -8.33
CA SER A 376 4.99 6.10 -7.99
C SER A 376 6.42 6.68 -7.96
N GLY A 377 7.38 5.96 -7.41
CA GLY A 377 8.80 6.35 -7.46
C GLY A 377 9.37 6.36 -8.88
N LEU A 378 8.94 5.42 -9.72
CA LEU A 378 9.30 5.43 -11.15
C LEU A 378 8.69 6.62 -11.89
N GLU A 379 7.46 7.04 -11.56
CA GLU A 379 6.86 8.28 -12.06
C GLU A 379 7.70 9.49 -11.68
N MET A 380 8.16 9.59 -10.42
CA MET A 380 9.06 10.65 -10.00
C MET A 380 10.35 10.67 -10.81
N SER A 381 10.96 9.52 -11.08
CA SER A 381 12.17 9.40 -11.91
C SER A 381 11.93 9.86 -13.34
N GLN A 382 10.83 9.45 -13.97
CA GLN A 382 10.44 9.89 -15.31
C GLN A 382 10.25 11.43 -15.36
N ASN A 383 9.58 11.98 -14.34
CA ASN A 383 9.34 13.42 -14.23
C ASN A 383 10.65 14.20 -14.08
N ALA A 384 11.58 13.71 -13.24
CA ALA A 384 12.88 14.35 -13.04
C ALA A 384 13.75 14.37 -14.30
N MET A 385 13.62 13.35 -15.14
CA MET A 385 14.34 13.25 -16.42
C MET A 385 13.62 13.97 -17.58
N HIS A 386 12.38 14.43 -17.36
CA HIS A 386 11.50 14.95 -18.42
C HIS A 386 11.28 13.95 -19.56
N LEU A 387 11.19 12.65 -19.22
CA LEU A 387 10.96 11.55 -20.16
C LEU A 387 9.74 10.73 -19.71
N SER A 388 9.20 9.98 -20.68
CA SER A 388 8.18 8.95 -20.42
C SER A 388 8.72 7.60 -20.87
N TRP A 389 8.67 6.61 -20.01
CA TRP A 389 9.02 5.24 -20.34
C TRP A 389 7.84 4.48 -20.93
N SER A 390 8.13 3.49 -21.76
CA SER A 390 7.14 2.54 -22.27
C SER A 390 6.58 1.66 -21.13
N ALA A 391 5.46 0.99 -21.39
CA ALA A 391 4.90 0.04 -20.44
C ALA A 391 5.90 -1.07 -20.06
N ASP A 392 6.61 -1.61 -21.07
CA ASP A 392 7.61 -2.67 -20.86
C ASP A 392 8.80 -2.20 -20.01
N GLU A 393 9.26 -0.96 -20.20
CA GLU A 393 10.34 -0.39 -19.39
C GLU A 393 9.91 -0.23 -17.92
N VAL A 394 8.69 0.27 -17.68
CA VAL A 394 8.17 0.43 -16.31
C VAL A 394 7.93 -0.93 -15.66
N ASP A 395 7.33 -1.88 -16.38
CA ASP A 395 7.05 -3.22 -15.85
C ASP A 395 8.33 -4.01 -15.55
N THR A 396 9.34 -3.92 -16.41
CA THR A 396 10.67 -4.53 -16.15
C THR A 396 11.31 -3.96 -14.87
N LYS A 397 11.22 -2.65 -14.64
CA LYS A 397 11.73 -2.00 -13.44
C LYS A 397 10.91 -2.41 -12.22
N LEU A 398 9.59 -2.48 -12.34
CA LEU A 398 8.70 -2.95 -11.28
C LEU A 398 9.05 -4.38 -10.86
N HIS A 399 9.24 -5.29 -11.81
CA HIS A 399 9.65 -6.67 -11.53
C HIS A 399 10.98 -6.71 -10.76
N ALA A 400 11.98 -5.97 -11.21
CA ALA A 400 13.28 -5.88 -10.52
C ALA A 400 13.15 -5.32 -9.10
N ILE A 401 12.29 -4.32 -8.87
CA ILE A 401 12.04 -3.78 -7.53
C ILE A 401 11.38 -4.83 -6.63
N MET A 402 10.38 -5.56 -7.12
CA MET A 402 9.71 -6.60 -6.34
C MET A 402 10.66 -7.75 -5.99
N HIS A 403 11.55 -8.14 -6.92
CA HIS A 403 12.62 -9.08 -6.64
C HIS A 403 13.55 -8.57 -5.52
N ASN A 404 14.00 -7.33 -5.58
CA ASN A 404 14.85 -6.74 -4.54
C ASN A 404 14.15 -6.67 -3.18
N ILE A 405 12.86 -6.34 -3.13
CA ILE A 405 12.07 -6.37 -1.88
C ILE A 405 12.08 -7.77 -1.30
N HIS A 406 11.82 -8.78 -2.13
CA HIS A 406 11.85 -10.18 -1.70
C HIS A 406 13.21 -10.57 -1.13
N GLU A 407 14.31 -10.27 -1.82
CA GLU A 407 15.68 -10.55 -1.36
C GLU A 407 15.97 -9.92 0.01
N GLN A 408 15.52 -8.67 0.25
CA GLN A 408 15.68 -8.02 1.55
C GLN A 408 14.84 -8.73 2.64
N CYS A 409 13.62 -9.14 2.32
CA CYS A 409 12.78 -9.89 3.24
C CYS A 409 13.40 -11.24 3.61
N VAL A 410 13.97 -11.97 2.65
CA VAL A 410 14.68 -13.23 2.89
C VAL A 410 15.91 -13.02 3.77
N LYS A 411 16.69 -12.00 3.47
CA LYS A 411 17.92 -11.67 4.24
C LYS A 411 17.65 -11.49 5.73
N TYR A 412 16.59 -10.79 6.09
CA TYR A 412 16.28 -10.47 7.48
C TYR A 412 15.22 -11.38 8.11
N GLY A 413 14.50 -12.15 7.32
CA GLY A 413 13.41 -13.01 7.78
C GLY A 413 13.72 -14.50 7.87
N THR A 414 14.87 -14.95 7.34
CA THR A 414 15.22 -16.38 7.38
C THR A 414 15.53 -16.81 8.80
N GLU A 415 14.78 -17.80 9.28
CA GLU A 415 14.96 -18.43 10.58
C GLU A 415 16.02 -19.56 10.53
N PRO A 416 16.57 -19.98 11.68
CA PRO A 416 17.58 -21.06 11.72
C PRO A 416 17.13 -22.40 11.10
N ASN A 417 15.82 -22.66 11.05
CA ASN A 417 15.24 -23.85 10.41
C ASN A 417 15.05 -23.71 8.90
N GLY A 418 15.46 -22.57 8.30
CA GLY A 418 15.34 -22.27 6.88
C GLY A 418 13.98 -21.70 6.46
N TYR A 419 13.02 -21.55 7.39
CA TYR A 419 11.76 -20.88 7.10
C TYR A 419 11.96 -19.37 6.95
N VAL A 420 11.32 -18.77 5.97
CA VAL A 420 11.34 -17.32 5.77
C VAL A 420 10.10 -16.69 6.40
N ASN A 421 10.30 -15.96 7.49
CA ASN A 421 9.27 -15.13 8.09
C ASN A 421 9.24 -13.77 7.40
N TYR A 422 8.41 -13.64 6.38
CA TYR A 422 8.33 -12.42 5.56
C TYR A 422 7.81 -11.20 6.34
N VAL A 423 7.03 -11.39 7.39
CA VAL A 423 6.58 -10.28 8.28
C VAL A 423 7.77 -9.68 9.00
N LYS A 424 8.56 -10.52 9.68
CA LYS A 424 9.80 -10.12 10.36
C LYS A 424 10.77 -9.50 9.35
N GLY A 425 10.97 -10.19 8.22
CA GLY A 425 11.88 -9.75 7.17
C GLY A 425 11.56 -8.36 6.62
N ALA A 426 10.30 -8.09 6.31
CA ALA A 426 9.86 -6.79 5.79
C ALA A 426 10.04 -5.67 6.81
N ASN A 427 9.66 -5.89 8.07
CA ASN A 427 9.79 -4.88 9.12
C ASN A 427 11.24 -4.53 9.40
N ILE A 428 12.10 -5.53 9.55
CA ILE A 428 13.52 -5.31 9.83
C ILE A 428 14.25 -4.70 8.63
N ALA A 429 13.99 -5.17 7.41
CA ALA A 429 14.61 -4.63 6.20
C ALA A 429 14.29 -3.14 6.02
N GLY A 430 13.02 -2.74 6.16
CA GLY A 430 12.62 -1.34 6.08
C GLY A 430 13.27 -0.49 7.15
N PHE A 431 13.24 -0.94 8.40
CA PHE A 431 13.89 -0.27 9.52
C PHE A 431 15.39 -0.09 9.30
N MET A 432 16.13 -1.16 8.98
CA MET A 432 17.58 -1.14 8.84
C MET A 432 18.06 -0.19 7.74
N LYS A 433 17.31 -0.05 6.65
CA LYS A 433 17.65 0.91 5.60
C LYS A 433 17.57 2.35 6.10
N VAL A 434 16.48 2.69 6.80
CA VAL A 434 16.28 4.04 7.38
C VAL A 434 17.31 4.30 8.47
N ALA A 435 17.52 3.35 9.37
CA ALA A 435 18.47 3.46 10.47
C ALA A 435 19.91 3.72 9.97
N LYS A 436 20.38 2.98 8.98
CA LYS A 436 21.70 3.17 8.37
C LYS A 436 21.85 4.55 7.73
N ALA A 437 20.82 5.03 7.03
CA ALA A 437 20.83 6.36 6.44
C ALA A 437 20.88 7.46 7.51
N MET A 438 20.07 7.34 8.57
CA MET A 438 20.07 8.28 9.70
C MET A 438 21.43 8.29 10.42
N MET A 439 22.04 7.12 10.62
CA MET A 439 23.39 7.04 11.22
C MET A 439 24.45 7.69 10.35
N ALA A 440 24.42 7.47 9.04
CA ALA A 440 25.39 8.02 8.10
C ALA A 440 25.31 9.55 7.97
N GLN A 441 24.11 10.11 8.14
CA GLN A 441 23.86 11.56 8.06
C GLN A 441 24.10 12.29 9.38
N GLY A 442 24.30 11.57 10.48
CA GLY A 442 24.56 12.14 11.79
C GLY A 442 23.30 12.57 12.54
N VAL A 443 23.48 13.49 13.47
CA VAL A 443 22.40 14.04 14.31
C VAL A 443 21.96 15.37 13.72
N VAL A 444 20.89 15.35 12.94
CA VAL A 444 20.31 16.50 12.25
C VAL A 444 18.85 16.67 12.62
#